data_55a77cd7c6d0a49f705ec46374ab764b
#
_entry.id   55a77cd7c6d0a49f705ec46374ab764b
#
_cell.length_a   1.000
_cell.length_b   1.000
_cell.length_c   1.000
_cell.angle_alpha   90.00
_cell.angle_beta   90.00
_cell.angle_gamma   90.00
#
_symmetry.space_group_name_H-M   'P 1'
#
loop_
_entity.id
_entity.type
_entity.pdbx_description
1 polymer ?
#
loop_
_entity_poly.entity_id
_entity_poly.type
_entity_poly.pdbx_seq_one_letter_code
_entity_poly.pdbx_strand_id
1 'polypeptide(L)'
;MRLLNSILAALVAILLFGGAMEGGLRLIGFGPPTTLNRFDAVTGWSKTPGLEVQRSGKEYEVDFAFNSVGLRDDEGVLPDSKKADQKRILVLGDSFVLGFSVQRQDLFVDLLDGRWGSQAEAINVGTEGWSTDQTVAWLEDQGDDWQPDVVLLMPYENDLYWNTRQQYMRHPKPRYSEAGERGSQALTDPGAAPLRDRSALARLFLSKTGSLPRIESNGHLLLAEHGVLLENGGPDGDAIRRHTRGCFKALARWAQESGTPVLICPIPAHSAVDEAYAQNVFGPRVLDGLDRSAWNANRPVDLFLELAAAEGLATLDARPALIASLEKGEQPYFSIDWHLNPTGNRVLAGALHDELARLGWVPPGTHPPGAMGSTSPSSPFTKPALLYALLVALLGTLFAHQYPDEKPVRAYIMVAGLLGLVFGLILGSGALLAIVPQDLRRVLSTLVVLILFGFIAYKLGDRLAIIAGLMAAFIRRGHWYLMPLLVVLLTVGSLLVVAASSPLVAPFIYTLF
;
A
#
# COMPACT_ATOMS: atom_id res chain seq x y z
N MET A 1 -22.13 -7.82 46.63
CA MET A 1 -23.01 -7.28 45.58
C MET A 1 -22.57 -5.88 45.11
N ARG A 2 -22.39 -4.84 45.95
CA ARG A 2 -21.98 -3.49 45.47
C ARG A 2 -20.67 -3.46 44.70
N LEU A 3 -19.63 -4.15 45.19
CA LEU A 3 -18.32 -4.22 44.51
C LEU A 3 -18.43 -4.91 43.12
N LEU A 4 -19.18 -6.01 43.04
CA LEU A 4 -19.40 -6.74 41.78
C LEU A 4 -20.12 -5.88 40.74
N ASN A 5 -21.16 -5.16 41.17
CA ASN A 5 -21.92 -4.24 40.30
C ASN A 5 -21.03 -3.07 39.81
N SER A 6 -20.14 -2.55 40.69
CA SER A 6 -19.17 -1.50 40.30
C SER A 6 -18.15 -2.00 39.28
N ILE A 7 -17.62 -3.21 39.46
CA ILE A 7 -16.70 -3.85 38.49
C ILE A 7 -17.42 -4.07 37.18
N LEU A 8 -18.65 -4.60 37.20
CA LEU A 8 -19.43 -4.82 35.98
C LEU A 8 -19.73 -3.51 35.26
N ALA A 9 -20.13 -2.45 35.99
CA ALA A 9 -20.35 -1.13 35.40
C ALA A 9 -19.06 -0.54 34.77
N ALA A 10 -17.92 -0.71 35.44
CA ALA A 10 -16.63 -0.28 34.88
C ALA A 10 -16.27 -1.04 33.60
N LEU A 11 -16.46 -2.36 33.57
CA LEU A 11 -16.23 -3.18 32.39
C LEU A 11 -17.15 -2.77 31.23
N VAL A 12 -18.42 -2.56 31.49
CA VAL A 12 -19.36 -2.08 30.46
C VAL A 12 -18.97 -0.69 29.95
N ALA A 13 -18.58 0.23 30.82
CA ALA A 13 -18.11 1.55 30.43
C ALA A 13 -16.83 1.47 29.54
N ILE A 14 -15.86 0.62 29.89
CA ILE A 14 -14.64 0.39 29.11
C ILE A 14 -14.99 -0.19 27.72
N LEU A 15 -15.90 -1.16 27.65
CA LEU A 15 -16.34 -1.76 26.40
C LEU A 15 -17.07 -0.74 25.50
N LEU A 16 -17.99 0.04 26.06
CA LEU A 16 -18.70 1.07 25.31
C LEU A 16 -17.76 2.17 24.80
N PHE A 17 -16.83 2.59 25.65
CA PHE A 17 -15.83 3.58 25.27
C PHE A 17 -14.86 3.03 24.22
N GLY A 18 -14.34 1.82 24.39
CA GLY A 18 -13.51 1.13 23.40
C GLY A 18 -14.22 0.96 22.05
N GLY A 19 -15.50 0.60 22.07
CA GLY A 19 -16.32 0.52 20.87
C GLY A 19 -16.55 1.88 20.18
N ALA A 20 -16.81 2.93 20.95
CA ALA A 20 -16.95 4.28 20.41
C ALA A 20 -15.63 4.80 19.81
N MET A 21 -14.51 4.53 20.46
CA MET A 21 -13.17 4.86 19.95
C MET A 21 -12.85 4.09 18.66
N GLU A 22 -13.08 2.80 18.64
CA GLU A 22 -12.89 1.96 17.46
C GLU A 22 -13.72 2.50 16.28
N GLY A 23 -15.02 2.79 16.53
CA GLY A 23 -15.92 3.37 15.52
C GLY A 23 -15.46 4.74 15.05
N GLY A 24 -15.07 5.61 15.96
CA GLY A 24 -14.57 6.96 15.65
C GLY A 24 -13.29 6.93 14.80
N LEU A 25 -12.33 6.08 15.17
CA LEU A 25 -11.09 5.89 14.39
C LEU A 25 -11.36 5.36 12.97
N ARG A 26 -12.32 4.43 12.83
CA ARG A 26 -12.73 3.92 11.51
C ARG A 26 -13.41 4.99 10.65
N LEU A 27 -14.25 5.82 11.25
CA LEU A 27 -14.93 6.93 10.55
C LEU A 27 -13.96 7.97 9.99
N ILE A 28 -12.84 8.23 10.68
CA ILE A 28 -11.79 9.13 10.18
C ILE A 28 -10.76 8.44 9.26
N GLY A 29 -11.02 7.19 8.85
CA GLY A 29 -10.14 6.44 7.93
C GLY A 29 -8.90 5.82 8.57
N PHE A 30 -8.78 5.79 9.91
CA PHE A 30 -7.65 5.18 10.61
C PHE A 30 -7.80 3.66 10.80
N GLY A 31 -8.89 3.06 10.34
CA GLY A 31 -9.11 1.62 10.40
C GLY A 31 -8.01 0.81 9.71
N PRO A 32 -7.86 -0.47 10.08
CA PRO A 32 -7.03 -1.36 9.30
C PRO A 32 -7.57 -1.45 7.86
N PRO A 33 -6.69 -1.49 6.85
CA PRO A 33 -7.12 -1.62 5.48
C PRO A 33 -7.87 -2.94 5.27
N THR A 34 -8.90 -2.91 4.44
CA THR A 34 -9.57 -4.14 4.00
C THR A 34 -8.57 -5.01 3.24
N THR A 35 -8.42 -6.27 3.65
CA THR A 35 -7.58 -7.21 2.91
C THR A 35 -8.24 -7.56 1.59
N LEU A 36 -7.47 -7.56 0.51
CA LEU A 36 -7.92 -8.03 -0.80
C LEU A 36 -7.84 -9.56 -0.90
N ASN A 37 -7.09 -10.19 -0.01
CA ASN A 37 -6.66 -11.57 -0.12
C ASN A 37 -7.39 -12.51 0.85
N ARG A 38 -7.57 -13.75 0.41
CA ARG A 38 -7.92 -14.92 1.21
C ARG A 38 -6.78 -15.93 1.18
N PHE A 39 -6.78 -16.88 2.12
CA PHE A 39 -5.84 -18.01 2.07
C PHE A 39 -6.09 -18.86 0.81
N ASP A 40 -5.00 -19.32 0.22
CA ASP A 40 -4.96 -20.22 -0.92
C ASP A 40 -3.95 -21.33 -0.66
N ALA A 41 -4.33 -22.58 -0.92
CA ALA A 41 -3.51 -23.74 -0.58
C ALA A 41 -2.30 -23.95 -1.51
N VAL A 42 -2.31 -23.35 -2.69
CA VAL A 42 -1.24 -23.47 -3.71
C VAL A 42 -0.27 -22.32 -3.61
N THR A 43 -0.80 -21.10 -3.57
CA THR A 43 -0.01 -19.87 -3.62
C THR A 43 0.19 -19.21 -2.25
N GLY A 44 -0.51 -19.68 -1.21
CA GLY A 44 -0.53 -19.08 0.13
C GLY A 44 -1.61 -18.03 0.30
N TRP A 45 -1.86 -17.22 -0.70
CA TRP A 45 -3.00 -16.30 -0.77
C TRP A 45 -3.36 -15.98 -2.23
N SER A 46 -4.65 -15.72 -2.44
CA SER A 46 -5.22 -15.25 -3.70
C SER A 46 -6.22 -14.14 -3.43
N LYS A 47 -6.74 -13.51 -4.47
CA LYS A 47 -7.77 -12.48 -4.33
C LYS A 47 -9.09 -13.07 -3.84
N THR A 48 -9.85 -12.26 -3.11
CA THR A 48 -11.18 -12.66 -2.63
C THR A 48 -12.19 -12.47 -3.76
N PRO A 49 -12.83 -13.53 -4.27
CA PRO A 49 -13.83 -13.42 -5.33
C PRO A 49 -15.00 -12.53 -4.94
N GLY A 50 -15.49 -11.73 -5.89
CA GLY A 50 -16.64 -10.83 -5.71
C GLY A 50 -16.41 -9.70 -4.72
N LEU A 51 -15.17 -9.46 -4.27
CA LEU A 51 -14.87 -8.35 -3.35
C LEU A 51 -14.84 -7.04 -4.13
N GLU A 52 -15.61 -6.07 -3.64
CA GLU A 52 -15.53 -4.68 -4.07
C GLU A 52 -15.03 -3.83 -2.91
N VAL A 53 -14.00 -3.03 -3.13
CA VAL A 53 -13.42 -2.17 -2.09
C VAL A 53 -12.64 -1.01 -2.70
N GLN A 54 -12.78 0.17 -2.08
CA GLN A 54 -11.97 1.34 -2.41
C GLN A 54 -10.74 1.40 -1.48
N ARG A 55 -9.59 1.67 -2.06
CA ARG A 55 -8.35 1.94 -1.35
C ARG A 55 -7.81 3.31 -1.73
N SER A 56 -7.35 4.05 -0.72
CA SER A 56 -6.75 5.37 -0.91
C SER A 56 -5.31 5.34 -0.41
N GLY A 57 -4.39 5.76 -1.26
CA GLY A 57 -3.02 6.13 -0.91
C GLY A 57 -2.87 7.64 -0.75
N LYS A 58 -1.64 8.14 -0.66
CA LYS A 58 -1.38 9.58 -0.62
C LYS A 58 -1.53 10.24 -1.99
N GLU A 59 -1.32 9.48 -3.07
CA GLU A 59 -1.28 9.95 -4.45
C GLU A 59 -2.36 9.33 -5.33
N TYR A 60 -3.11 8.34 -4.82
CA TYR A 60 -4.12 7.62 -5.59
C TYR A 60 -5.34 7.26 -4.75
N GLU A 61 -6.43 7.05 -5.44
CA GLU A 61 -7.66 6.44 -4.93
C GLU A 61 -8.09 5.43 -5.99
N VAL A 62 -8.22 4.15 -5.60
CA VAL A 62 -8.44 3.04 -6.52
C VAL A 62 -9.61 2.20 -6.07
N ASP A 63 -10.53 1.95 -7.00
CA ASP A 63 -11.64 1.03 -6.82
C ASP A 63 -11.21 -0.36 -7.30
N PHE A 64 -11.27 -1.33 -6.40
CA PHE A 64 -11.04 -2.74 -6.72
C PHE A 64 -12.38 -3.45 -6.79
N ALA A 65 -12.62 -4.12 -7.91
CA ALA A 65 -13.68 -5.09 -8.09
C ALA A 65 -13.04 -6.36 -8.62
N PHE A 66 -13.29 -7.48 -7.94
CA PHE A 66 -12.82 -8.80 -8.35
C PHE A 66 -14.00 -9.63 -8.81
N ASN A 67 -13.86 -10.28 -9.97
CA ASN A 67 -14.89 -11.15 -10.51
C ASN A 67 -15.10 -12.42 -9.66
N SER A 68 -16.01 -13.27 -10.08
CA SER A 68 -16.39 -14.51 -9.38
C SER A 68 -15.25 -15.53 -9.21
N VAL A 69 -14.18 -15.42 -10.00
CA VAL A 69 -12.96 -16.25 -9.86
C VAL A 69 -11.81 -15.52 -9.15
N GLY A 70 -12.01 -14.27 -8.74
CA GLY A 70 -11.02 -13.50 -7.97
C GLY A 70 -10.02 -12.74 -8.82
N LEU A 71 -10.26 -12.55 -10.10
CA LEU A 71 -9.43 -11.69 -10.94
C LEU A 71 -9.95 -10.24 -10.94
N ARG A 72 -9.05 -9.27 -11.04
CA ARG A 72 -9.42 -7.86 -11.25
C ARG A 72 -9.78 -7.65 -12.73
N ASP A 73 -10.92 -8.23 -13.12
CA ASP A 73 -11.39 -8.28 -14.49
C ASP A 73 -12.91 -8.28 -14.53
N ASP A 74 -13.52 -8.27 -15.75
CA ASP A 74 -14.95 -8.32 -15.92
C ASP A 74 -15.51 -9.71 -15.50
N GLU A 75 -16.77 -9.74 -15.04
CA GLU A 75 -17.43 -10.99 -14.64
C GLU A 75 -17.49 -12.05 -15.73
N GLY A 76 -17.48 -11.64 -17.00
CA GLY A 76 -17.47 -12.55 -18.15
C GLY A 76 -16.11 -13.18 -18.46
N VAL A 77 -15.04 -12.76 -17.80
CA VAL A 77 -13.68 -13.29 -18.01
C VAL A 77 -13.47 -14.49 -17.10
N LEU A 78 -13.64 -15.68 -17.67
CA LEU A 78 -13.60 -16.97 -16.99
C LEU A 78 -12.71 -17.95 -17.78
N PRO A 79 -12.24 -19.05 -17.18
CA PRO A 79 -11.41 -20.04 -17.88
C PRO A 79 -12.05 -20.53 -19.19
N ASP A 80 -13.35 -20.82 -19.18
CA ASP A 80 -14.11 -21.33 -20.31
C ASP A 80 -14.69 -20.25 -21.25
N SER A 81 -14.41 -18.98 -21.01
CA SER A 81 -14.96 -17.84 -21.79
C SER A 81 -14.18 -17.52 -23.07
N LYS A 82 -13.05 -18.19 -23.33
CA LYS A 82 -12.20 -17.92 -24.50
C LYS A 82 -12.96 -18.11 -25.80
N LYS A 83 -12.91 -17.10 -26.67
CA LYS A 83 -13.50 -17.18 -28.02
C LYS A 83 -12.55 -17.89 -29.00
N ALA A 84 -13.09 -18.63 -29.97
CA ALA A 84 -12.30 -19.46 -30.88
C ALA A 84 -11.25 -18.69 -31.69
N ASP A 85 -11.55 -17.45 -32.08
CA ASP A 85 -10.68 -16.64 -32.93
C ASP A 85 -9.93 -15.54 -32.14
N GLN A 86 -9.93 -15.62 -30.81
CA GLN A 86 -9.31 -14.64 -29.93
C GLN A 86 -8.06 -15.22 -29.27
N LYS A 87 -6.95 -14.47 -29.32
CA LYS A 87 -5.76 -14.81 -28.54
C LYS A 87 -5.96 -14.48 -27.07
N ARG A 88 -5.52 -15.34 -26.18
CA ARG A 88 -5.56 -15.11 -24.74
C ARG A 88 -4.16 -15.00 -24.16
N ILE A 89 -3.89 -13.88 -23.52
CA ILE A 89 -2.63 -13.56 -22.89
C ILE A 89 -2.82 -13.54 -21.37
N LEU A 90 -2.23 -14.48 -20.62
CA LEU A 90 -2.19 -14.42 -19.17
C LEU A 90 -1.08 -13.49 -18.72
N VAL A 91 -1.40 -12.48 -17.94
CA VAL A 91 -0.46 -11.51 -17.36
C VAL A 91 -0.31 -11.80 -15.88
N LEU A 92 0.86 -12.31 -15.50
CA LEU A 92 1.19 -12.80 -14.18
C LEU A 92 2.17 -11.87 -13.47
N GLY A 93 1.96 -11.62 -12.19
CA GLY A 93 2.86 -10.80 -11.38
C GLY A 93 2.25 -10.41 -10.04
N ASP A 94 2.79 -9.36 -9.46
CA ASP A 94 2.48 -8.87 -8.14
C ASP A 94 1.48 -7.68 -8.11
N SER A 95 1.72 -6.72 -7.23
CA SER A 95 0.94 -5.49 -7.10
C SER A 95 0.98 -4.58 -8.34
N PHE A 96 2.04 -4.64 -9.14
CA PHE A 96 2.13 -3.88 -10.37
C PHE A 96 1.16 -4.40 -11.44
N VAL A 97 1.09 -5.72 -11.60
CA VAL A 97 0.14 -6.37 -12.52
C VAL A 97 -1.29 -6.22 -12.01
N LEU A 98 -1.50 -6.36 -10.70
CA LEU A 98 -2.80 -6.09 -10.08
C LEU A 98 -3.29 -4.65 -10.36
N GLY A 99 -2.37 -3.69 -10.57
CA GLY A 99 -2.70 -2.28 -10.68
C GLY A 99 -3.04 -1.65 -9.33
N PHE A 100 -2.20 -1.92 -8.31
CA PHE A 100 -2.45 -1.56 -6.91
C PHE A 100 -2.74 -0.06 -6.69
N SER A 101 -2.13 0.81 -7.50
CA SER A 101 -2.18 2.27 -7.36
C SER A 101 -2.83 3.01 -8.53
N VAL A 102 -3.40 2.28 -9.49
CA VAL A 102 -4.09 2.87 -10.65
C VAL A 102 -5.46 2.25 -10.87
N GLN A 103 -6.38 3.02 -11.46
CA GLN A 103 -7.67 2.51 -11.93
C GLN A 103 -7.46 1.55 -13.09
N ARG A 104 -8.42 0.61 -13.33
CA ARG A 104 -8.33 -0.38 -14.41
C ARG A 104 -8.05 0.27 -15.77
N GLN A 105 -8.77 1.32 -16.13
CA GLN A 105 -8.60 2.01 -17.42
C GLN A 105 -7.20 2.60 -17.64
N ASP A 106 -6.42 2.78 -16.58
CA ASP A 106 -5.05 3.30 -16.62
C ASP A 106 -3.99 2.20 -16.46
N LEU A 107 -4.42 0.95 -16.23
CA LEU A 107 -3.54 -0.18 -16.03
C LEU A 107 -3.05 -0.73 -17.38
N PHE A 108 -1.76 -1.06 -17.47
CA PHE A 108 -1.16 -1.57 -18.70
C PHE A 108 -1.85 -2.83 -19.24
N VAL A 109 -2.40 -3.69 -18.39
CA VAL A 109 -3.13 -4.91 -18.79
C VAL A 109 -4.41 -4.52 -19.55
N ASP A 110 -5.24 -3.64 -18.98
CA ASP A 110 -6.48 -3.18 -19.62
C ASP A 110 -6.17 -2.29 -20.85
N LEU A 111 -5.07 -1.56 -20.85
CA LEU A 111 -4.60 -0.80 -22.02
C LEU A 111 -4.20 -1.70 -23.19
N LEU A 112 -3.59 -2.86 -22.91
CA LEU A 112 -3.28 -3.87 -23.92
C LEU A 112 -4.55 -4.49 -24.47
N ASP A 113 -5.49 -4.87 -23.61
CA ASP A 113 -6.79 -5.41 -24.00
C ASP A 113 -7.55 -4.46 -24.92
N GLY A 114 -7.67 -3.19 -24.52
CA GLY A 114 -8.27 -2.14 -25.33
C GLY A 114 -7.59 -1.92 -26.69
N ARG A 115 -6.27 -2.13 -26.77
CA ARG A 115 -5.49 -1.99 -28.02
C ARG A 115 -5.74 -3.13 -29.01
N TRP A 116 -5.96 -4.34 -28.50
CA TRP A 116 -6.18 -5.54 -29.31
C TRP A 116 -7.66 -5.75 -29.65
N GLY A 117 -8.55 -5.25 -28.82
CA GLY A 117 -10.01 -5.36 -28.99
C GLY A 117 -10.47 -6.82 -29.07
N SER A 118 -11.28 -7.16 -30.08
CA SER A 118 -11.78 -8.53 -30.22
C SER A 118 -10.76 -9.57 -30.67
N GLN A 119 -9.54 -9.16 -31.05
CA GLN A 119 -8.53 -10.06 -31.61
C GLN A 119 -7.70 -10.76 -30.53
N ALA A 120 -7.49 -10.10 -29.39
CA ALA A 120 -6.81 -10.68 -28.26
C ALA A 120 -7.35 -10.11 -26.96
N GLU A 121 -7.22 -10.86 -25.87
CA GLU A 121 -7.58 -10.44 -24.51
C GLU A 121 -6.41 -10.64 -23.56
N ALA A 122 -6.21 -9.67 -22.67
CA ALA A 122 -5.22 -9.73 -21.61
C ALA A 122 -5.92 -10.04 -20.27
N ILE A 123 -5.58 -11.15 -19.64
CA ILE A 123 -6.16 -11.60 -18.38
C ILE A 123 -5.26 -11.19 -17.22
N ASN A 124 -5.77 -10.40 -16.28
CA ASN A 124 -5.04 -9.90 -15.12
C ASN A 124 -4.99 -10.94 -13.99
N VAL A 125 -3.87 -11.65 -13.85
CA VAL A 125 -3.63 -12.59 -12.74
C VAL A 125 -2.77 -11.98 -11.62
N GLY A 126 -2.59 -10.67 -11.62
CA GLY A 126 -1.79 -9.96 -10.62
C GLY A 126 -2.32 -10.12 -9.20
N THR A 127 -1.42 -10.36 -8.25
CA THR A 127 -1.77 -10.50 -6.83
C THR A 127 -0.75 -9.79 -5.95
N GLU A 128 -1.19 -8.83 -5.14
CA GLU A 128 -0.29 -8.05 -4.28
C GLU A 128 0.60 -8.94 -3.40
N GLY A 129 1.89 -8.63 -3.41
CA GLY A 129 2.89 -9.31 -2.59
C GLY A 129 3.25 -10.72 -3.06
N TRP A 130 2.74 -11.21 -4.18
CA TRP A 130 3.28 -12.41 -4.81
C TRP A 130 4.73 -12.18 -5.25
N SER A 131 5.47 -13.25 -5.27
CA SER A 131 6.78 -13.34 -5.92
C SER A 131 6.74 -14.37 -7.04
N THR A 132 7.80 -14.45 -7.82
CA THR A 132 7.90 -15.31 -9.01
C THR A 132 7.50 -16.76 -8.74
N ASP A 133 7.84 -17.31 -7.58
CA ASP A 133 7.48 -18.69 -7.20
C ASP A 133 5.98 -18.90 -7.04
N GLN A 134 5.23 -17.90 -6.57
CA GLN A 134 3.78 -17.97 -6.45
C GLN A 134 3.10 -17.84 -7.82
N THR A 135 3.62 -16.97 -8.67
CA THR A 135 3.11 -16.84 -10.05
C THR A 135 3.29 -18.11 -10.85
N VAL A 136 4.46 -18.77 -10.71
CA VAL A 136 4.73 -20.07 -11.36
C VAL A 136 3.87 -21.17 -10.76
N ALA A 137 3.69 -21.20 -9.43
CA ALA A 137 2.84 -22.21 -8.77
C ALA A 137 1.37 -22.09 -9.20
N TRP A 138 0.86 -20.87 -9.36
CA TRP A 138 -0.48 -20.63 -9.89
C TRP A 138 -0.61 -21.13 -11.35
N LEU A 139 0.39 -20.83 -12.17
CA LEU A 139 0.41 -21.27 -13.57
C LEU A 139 0.43 -22.79 -13.71
N GLU A 140 1.27 -23.49 -12.91
CA GLU A 140 1.32 -24.95 -12.89
C GLU A 140 -0.02 -25.58 -12.42
N ASP A 141 -0.78 -24.89 -11.55
CA ASP A 141 -2.03 -25.40 -10.96
C ASP A 141 -3.25 -25.10 -11.83
N GLN A 142 -3.33 -23.91 -12.41
CA GLN A 142 -4.55 -23.40 -13.06
C GLN A 142 -4.32 -22.88 -14.49
N GLY A 143 -3.08 -22.72 -14.92
CA GLY A 143 -2.77 -22.06 -16.19
C GLY A 143 -3.41 -22.72 -17.40
N ASP A 144 -3.42 -24.04 -17.46
CA ASP A 144 -3.97 -24.81 -18.58
C ASP A 144 -5.48 -24.67 -18.72
N ASP A 145 -6.20 -24.49 -17.61
CA ASP A 145 -7.66 -24.26 -17.63
C ASP A 145 -8.03 -22.99 -18.41
N TRP A 146 -7.14 -22.00 -18.42
CA TRP A 146 -7.32 -20.74 -19.13
C TRP A 146 -7.00 -20.82 -20.63
N GLN A 147 -6.40 -21.91 -21.11
CA GLN A 147 -6.01 -22.11 -22.51
C GLN A 147 -5.23 -20.92 -23.10
N PRO A 148 -4.13 -20.46 -22.47
CA PRO A 148 -3.42 -19.28 -22.93
C PRO A 148 -2.71 -19.55 -24.27
N ASP A 149 -2.69 -18.52 -25.13
CA ASP A 149 -1.83 -18.50 -26.32
C ASP A 149 -0.45 -17.89 -26.02
N VAL A 150 -0.37 -17.07 -24.95
CA VAL A 150 0.87 -16.43 -24.47
C VAL A 150 0.79 -16.26 -22.96
N VAL A 151 1.90 -16.42 -22.29
CA VAL A 151 2.08 -16.02 -20.88
C VAL A 151 3.06 -14.86 -20.81
N LEU A 152 2.67 -13.80 -20.13
CA LEU A 152 3.51 -12.66 -19.80
C LEU A 152 3.76 -12.66 -18.29
N LEU A 153 4.98 -12.93 -17.85
CA LEU A 153 5.37 -12.93 -16.46
C LEU A 153 6.18 -11.66 -16.15
N MET A 154 5.70 -10.90 -15.17
CA MET A 154 6.19 -9.56 -14.83
C MET A 154 6.75 -9.55 -13.39
N PRO A 155 7.97 -10.06 -13.15
CA PRO A 155 8.56 -10.05 -11.81
C PRO A 155 9.04 -8.66 -11.41
N TYR A 156 9.05 -8.39 -10.10
CA TYR A 156 9.58 -7.16 -9.52
C TYR A 156 10.78 -7.44 -8.61
N GLU A 157 11.59 -6.43 -8.31
CA GLU A 157 12.90 -6.60 -7.61
C GLU A 157 12.81 -7.35 -6.27
N ASN A 158 11.73 -7.16 -5.51
CA ASN A 158 11.55 -7.82 -4.21
C ASN A 158 11.31 -9.34 -4.34
N ASP A 159 10.79 -9.82 -5.48
CA ASP A 159 10.62 -11.26 -5.75
C ASP A 159 11.91 -12.03 -5.53
N LEU A 160 13.04 -11.43 -5.92
CA LEU A 160 14.37 -12.05 -5.82
C LEU A 160 14.67 -12.51 -4.39
N TYR A 161 14.39 -11.67 -3.40
CA TYR A 161 14.53 -12.04 -2.01
C TYR A 161 13.44 -13.02 -1.57
N TRP A 162 12.18 -12.76 -1.91
CA TRP A 162 11.06 -13.56 -1.44
C TRP A 162 11.02 -14.94 -2.08
N ASN A 163 11.58 -15.16 -3.27
CA ASN A 163 11.77 -16.49 -3.86
C ASN A 163 12.65 -17.42 -2.99
N THR A 164 13.45 -16.86 -2.08
CA THR A 164 14.28 -17.66 -1.16
C THR A 164 13.52 -18.12 0.08
N ARG A 165 12.32 -17.57 0.34
CA ARG A 165 11.58 -17.74 1.60
C ARG A 165 10.36 -18.63 1.41
N GLN A 166 10.00 -19.39 2.45
CA GLN A 166 8.78 -20.21 2.51
C GLN A 166 7.61 -19.47 3.17
N GLN A 167 7.84 -18.20 3.55
CA GLN A 167 6.82 -17.34 4.15
C GLN A 167 7.05 -15.90 3.70
N TYR A 168 5.95 -15.20 3.41
CA TYR A 168 5.91 -13.75 3.28
C TYR A 168 5.23 -13.21 4.54
N MET A 169 5.99 -12.56 5.40
CA MET A 169 5.53 -12.18 6.76
C MET A 169 5.01 -13.41 7.53
N ARG A 170 3.69 -13.56 7.71
CA ARG A 170 3.04 -14.68 8.40
C ARG A 170 2.40 -15.69 7.44
N HIS A 171 2.33 -15.35 6.16
CA HIS A 171 1.65 -16.16 5.16
C HIS A 171 2.62 -17.18 4.57
N PRO A 172 2.30 -18.48 4.62
CA PRO A 172 3.11 -19.48 3.96
C PRO A 172 3.02 -19.30 2.45
N LYS A 173 4.05 -19.69 1.73
CA LYS A 173 4.10 -19.61 0.26
C LYS A 173 4.94 -20.75 -0.30
N PRO A 174 4.75 -21.14 -1.58
CA PRO A 174 5.59 -22.12 -2.25
C PRO A 174 7.04 -21.61 -2.33
N ARG A 175 7.96 -22.54 -2.56
CA ARG A 175 9.34 -22.24 -2.92
C ARG A 175 9.84 -23.32 -3.88
N TYR A 176 10.61 -22.92 -4.87
CA TYR A 176 11.22 -23.83 -5.85
C TYR A 176 12.67 -24.15 -5.49
N SER A 177 13.08 -25.39 -5.73
CA SER A 177 14.48 -25.80 -5.68
C SER A 177 15.21 -25.29 -6.94
N GLU A 178 16.54 -25.34 -6.95
CA GLU A 178 17.33 -25.01 -8.14
C GLU A 178 17.01 -25.91 -9.36
N ALA A 179 16.50 -27.13 -9.11
CA ALA A 179 16.07 -28.05 -10.17
C ALA A 179 14.70 -27.67 -10.78
N GLY A 180 14.02 -26.68 -10.24
CA GLY A 180 12.67 -26.29 -10.67
C GLY A 180 11.57 -27.16 -10.06
N GLU A 181 11.82 -27.78 -8.93
CA GLU A 181 10.84 -28.57 -8.21
C GLU A 181 10.17 -27.73 -7.12
N ARG A 182 8.84 -27.67 -7.13
CA ARG A 182 8.05 -27.03 -6.08
C ARG A 182 8.13 -27.85 -4.79
N GLY A 183 8.38 -27.19 -3.66
CA GLY A 183 8.41 -27.82 -2.35
C GLY A 183 7.09 -28.54 -2.06
N SER A 184 7.17 -29.74 -1.52
CA SER A 184 6.01 -30.62 -1.23
C SER A 184 5.28 -30.26 0.06
N GLN A 185 5.73 -29.26 0.83
CA GLN A 185 5.09 -28.87 2.08
C GLN A 185 3.70 -28.27 1.80
N ALA A 186 2.66 -28.85 2.40
CA ALA A 186 1.32 -28.28 2.34
C ALA A 186 1.28 -26.90 3.02
N LEU A 187 0.72 -25.92 2.33
CA LEU A 187 0.50 -24.61 2.91
C LEU A 187 -0.69 -24.65 3.85
N THR A 188 -0.56 -24.01 5.01
CA THR A 188 -1.61 -24.00 6.04
C THR A 188 -2.07 -22.57 6.29
N ASP A 189 -3.39 -22.41 6.45
CA ASP A 189 -3.95 -21.09 6.77
C ASP A 189 -3.30 -20.55 8.06
N PRO A 190 -2.69 -19.36 8.02
CA PRO A 190 -2.09 -18.74 9.19
C PRO A 190 -3.12 -18.32 10.25
N GLY A 191 -4.41 -18.53 9.98
CA GLY A 191 -5.52 -18.21 10.87
C GLY A 191 -5.81 -16.70 10.93
N ALA A 192 -6.57 -16.31 11.94
CA ALA A 192 -7.03 -14.92 12.09
C ALA A 192 -5.87 -13.92 12.17
N ALA A 193 -6.02 -12.80 11.47
CA ALA A 193 -5.06 -11.69 11.52
C ALA A 193 -4.81 -11.21 12.97
N PRO A 194 -3.62 -10.73 13.32
CA PRO A 194 -3.33 -10.14 14.61
C PRO A 194 -4.32 -9.04 14.98
N LEU A 195 -4.55 -8.83 16.28
CA LEU A 195 -5.53 -7.84 16.76
C LEU A 195 -5.28 -6.45 16.16
N ARG A 196 -4.00 -6.06 16.02
CA ARG A 196 -3.59 -4.81 15.39
C ARG A 196 -4.13 -4.65 13.96
N ASP A 197 -4.17 -5.74 13.19
CA ASP A 197 -4.61 -5.74 11.80
C ASP A 197 -6.12 -5.90 11.65
N ARG A 198 -6.86 -6.00 12.77
CA ARG A 198 -8.32 -6.11 12.82
C ARG A 198 -9.00 -4.97 13.57
N SER A 199 -8.26 -4.20 14.37
CA SER A 199 -8.78 -3.13 15.21
C SER A 199 -7.99 -1.85 15.02
N ALA A 200 -8.70 -0.76 14.74
CA ALA A 200 -8.15 0.58 14.66
C ALA A 200 -7.52 1.01 16.00
N LEU A 201 -8.18 0.71 17.11
CA LEU A 201 -7.69 1.00 18.45
C LEU A 201 -6.42 0.22 18.76
N ALA A 202 -6.40 -1.08 18.47
CA ALA A 202 -5.21 -1.90 18.66
C ALA A 202 -4.05 -1.42 17.77
N ARG A 203 -4.33 -1.00 16.54
CA ARG A 203 -3.34 -0.42 15.63
C ARG A 203 -2.70 0.86 16.19
N LEU A 204 -3.43 1.65 16.97
CA LEU A 204 -2.93 2.86 17.61
C LEU A 204 -1.88 2.55 18.70
N PHE A 205 -2.07 1.46 19.46
CA PHE A 205 -1.26 1.15 20.64
C PHE A 205 -0.24 0.02 20.44
N LEU A 206 -0.46 -0.86 19.46
CA LEU A 206 0.43 -2.00 19.22
C LEU A 206 1.41 -1.70 18.08
N SER A 207 2.68 -1.93 18.31
CA SER A 207 3.71 -1.85 17.27
C SER A 207 3.46 -2.87 16.15
N LYS A 208 4.02 -2.63 14.98
CA LYS A 208 4.03 -3.65 13.90
C LYS A 208 4.67 -4.92 14.42
N THR A 209 3.88 -5.99 14.50
CA THR A 209 4.42 -7.32 14.74
C THR A 209 5.06 -7.82 13.45
N GLY A 210 6.33 -8.19 13.51
CA GLY A 210 7.11 -8.65 12.37
C GLY A 210 7.76 -7.49 11.62
N SER A 211 8.87 -6.99 12.13
CA SER A 211 9.80 -6.19 11.32
C SER A 211 10.35 -7.08 10.21
N LEU A 212 10.38 -6.57 8.98
CA LEU A 212 11.11 -7.23 7.90
C LEU A 212 12.55 -7.47 8.34
N PRO A 213 13.15 -8.62 8.00
CA PRO A 213 14.54 -8.91 8.32
C PRO A 213 15.46 -7.81 7.80
N ARG A 214 16.52 -7.52 8.57
CA ARG A 214 17.51 -6.52 8.20
C ARG A 214 18.87 -7.16 8.05
N ILE A 215 19.70 -6.57 7.20
CA ILE A 215 21.10 -6.91 7.00
C ILE A 215 21.97 -5.69 7.27
N GLU A 216 23.19 -5.91 7.73
CA GLU A 216 24.19 -4.86 7.86
C GLU A 216 25.12 -4.88 6.64
N SER A 217 25.38 -3.72 6.06
CA SER A 217 26.33 -3.54 4.98
C SER A 217 27.08 -2.23 5.16
N ASN A 218 28.40 -2.28 5.28
CA ASN A 218 29.28 -1.11 5.45
C ASN A 218 28.84 -0.15 6.58
N GLY A 219 28.33 -0.70 7.71
CA GLY A 219 27.81 0.09 8.83
C GLY A 219 26.38 0.61 8.65
N HIS A 220 25.71 0.30 7.55
CA HIS A 220 24.31 0.68 7.26
C HIS A 220 23.37 -0.49 7.50
N LEU A 221 22.17 -0.21 8.03
CA LEU A 221 21.17 -1.22 8.37
C LEU A 221 20.03 -1.23 7.34
N LEU A 222 20.11 -2.13 6.38
CA LEU A 222 19.17 -2.25 5.26
C LEU A 222 18.07 -3.29 5.52
N LEU A 223 16.92 -3.16 4.86
CA LEU A 223 16.00 -4.29 4.74
C LEU A 223 16.66 -5.42 3.93
N ALA A 224 16.47 -6.67 4.34
CA ALA A 224 17.13 -7.81 3.70
C ALA A 224 16.74 -7.97 2.22
N GLU A 225 15.51 -7.58 1.85
CA GLU A 225 15.04 -7.60 0.45
C GLU A 225 15.83 -6.65 -0.47
N HIS A 226 16.45 -5.59 0.08
CA HIS A 226 17.32 -4.70 -0.70
C HIS A 226 18.76 -5.21 -0.82
N GLY A 227 19.09 -6.34 -0.21
CA GLY A 227 20.40 -6.97 -0.33
C GLY A 227 20.79 -7.30 -1.77
N VAL A 228 19.81 -7.59 -2.64
CA VAL A 228 20.01 -7.84 -4.06
C VAL A 228 20.63 -6.65 -4.81
N LEU A 229 20.41 -5.43 -4.33
CA LEU A 229 20.95 -4.19 -4.91
C LEU A 229 22.45 -4.04 -4.64
N LEU A 230 23.00 -4.69 -3.61
CA LEU A 230 24.42 -4.60 -3.27
C LEU A 230 25.28 -5.17 -4.39
N GLU A 231 26.44 -4.57 -4.67
CA GLU A 231 27.37 -5.04 -5.72
C GLU A 231 27.77 -6.51 -5.56
N ASN A 232 27.94 -6.98 -4.33
CA ASN A 232 28.21 -8.38 -4.02
C ASN A 232 26.96 -9.28 -3.98
N GLY A 233 25.75 -8.74 -4.21
CA GLY A 233 24.47 -9.46 -4.13
C GLY A 233 23.95 -9.71 -2.73
N GLY A 234 24.62 -9.18 -1.71
CA GLY A 234 24.25 -9.36 -0.32
C GLY A 234 24.43 -10.79 0.20
N PRO A 235 24.03 -11.04 1.45
CA PRO A 235 24.21 -12.35 2.10
C PRO A 235 23.38 -13.47 1.47
N ASP A 236 22.26 -13.14 0.84
CA ASP A 236 21.35 -14.10 0.19
C ASP A 236 21.60 -14.27 -1.31
N GLY A 237 22.61 -13.62 -1.91
CA GLY A 237 22.85 -13.56 -3.36
C GLY A 237 22.85 -14.92 -4.07
N ASP A 238 23.55 -15.92 -3.52
CA ASP A 238 23.57 -17.27 -4.08
C ASP A 238 22.21 -17.98 -3.96
N ALA A 239 21.51 -17.80 -2.85
CA ALA A 239 20.17 -18.36 -2.65
C ALA A 239 19.15 -17.71 -3.61
N ILE A 240 19.23 -16.38 -3.77
CA ILE A 240 18.41 -15.61 -4.72
C ILE A 240 18.59 -16.20 -6.14
N ARG A 241 19.82 -16.33 -6.59
CA ARG A 241 20.14 -16.89 -7.92
C ARG A 241 19.60 -18.31 -8.09
N ARG A 242 19.85 -19.20 -7.13
CA ARG A 242 19.38 -20.60 -7.21
C ARG A 242 17.85 -20.72 -7.24
N HIS A 243 17.15 -20.06 -6.33
CA HIS A 243 15.69 -20.19 -6.23
C HIS A 243 14.97 -19.50 -7.40
N THR A 244 15.40 -18.31 -7.81
CA THR A 244 14.83 -17.63 -8.97
C THR A 244 15.07 -18.41 -10.27
N ARG A 245 16.27 -18.97 -10.44
CA ARG A 245 16.54 -19.89 -11.55
C ARG A 245 15.63 -21.11 -11.53
N GLY A 246 15.38 -21.68 -10.34
CA GLY A 246 14.43 -22.78 -10.17
C GLY A 246 13.02 -22.43 -10.62
N CYS A 247 12.53 -21.23 -10.31
CA CYS A 247 11.24 -20.74 -10.81
C CYS A 247 11.21 -20.70 -12.34
N PHE A 248 12.26 -20.17 -12.97
CA PHE A 248 12.32 -20.10 -14.44
C PHE A 248 12.49 -21.47 -15.10
N LYS A 249 13.19 -22.42 -14.48
CA LYS A 249 13.23 -23.81 -14.96
C LYS A 249 11.85 -24.47 -14.94
N ALA A 250 11.09 -24.28 -13.85
CA ALA A 250 9.73 -24.79 -13.75
C ALA A 250 8.84 -24.15 -14.82
N LEU A 251 8.96 -22.85 -15.01
CA LEU A 251 8.23 -22.11 -16.03
C LEU A 251 8.59 -22.55 -17.46
N ALA A 252 9.87 -22.73 -17.75
CA ALA A 252 10.33 -23.21 -19.07
C ALA A 252 9.84 -24.63 -19.36
N ARG A 253 9.82 -25.49 -18.35
CA ARG A 253 9.24 -26.84 -18.46
C ARG A 253 7.75 -26.77 -18.78
N TRP A 254 6.98 -25.98 -18.02
CA TRP A 254 5.55 -25.78 -18.27
C TRP A 254 5.30 -25.22 -19.69
N ALA A 255 6.09 -24.22 -20.13
CA ALA A 255 5.99 -23.65 -21.47
C ALA A 255 6.25 -24.70 -22.57
N GLN A 256 7.21 -25.59 -22.34
CA GLN A 256 7.53 -26.68 -23.28
C GLN A 256 6.39 -27.74 -23.31
N GLU A 257 5.84 -28.12 -22.16
CA GLU A 257 4.79 -29.11 -22.03
C GLU A 257 3.45 -28.62 -22.62
N SER A 258 3.08 -27.37 -22.35
CA SER A 258 1.85 -26.76 -22.87
C SER A 258 1.99 -26.29 -24.33
N GLY A 259 3.19 -26.08 -24.81
CA GLY A 259 3.45 -25.44 -26.12
C GLY A 259 3.17 -23.93 -26.13
N THR A 260 2.97 -23.31 -24.97
CA THR A 260 2.61 -21.89 -24.82
C THR A 260 3.87 -21.04 -24.67
N PRO A 261 4.11 -20.04 -25.54
CA PRO A 261 5.25 -19.15 -25.42
C PRO A 261 5.15 -18.25 -24.18
N VAL A 262 6.29 -17.97 -23.55
CA VAL A 262 6.40 -17.16 -22.34
C VAL A 262 7.35 -15.99 -22.58
N LEU A 263 6.92 -14.77 -22.24
CA LEU A 263 7.75 -13.57 -22.19
C LEU A 263 7.97 -13.15 -20.73
N ILE A 264 9.22 -12.95 -20.34
CA ILE A 264 9.60 -12.38 -19.05
C ILE A 264 9.91 -10.90 -19.25
N CYS A 265 9.16 -10.03 -18.58
CA CYS A 265 9.41 -8.60 -18.57
C CYS A 265 9.50 -8.11 -17.12
N PRO A 266 10.69 -8.06 -16.52
CA PRO A 266 10.84 -7.51 -15.19
C PRO A 266 10.38 -6.06 -15.16
N ILE A 267 9.57 -5.70 -14.17
CA ILE A 267 9.15 -4.31 -13.98
C ILE A 267 10.30 -3.57 -13.30
N PRO A 268 10.89 -2.54 -13.93
CA PRO A 268 11.98 -1.81 -13.32
C PRO A 268 11.50 -1.00 -12.10
N ALA A 269 12.30 -0.95 -11.05
CA ALA A 269 12.07 -0.01 -9.96
C ALA A 269 12.34 1.44 -10.41
N HIS A 270 11.72 2.42 -9.75
CA HIS A 270 11.95 3.84 -10.04
C HIS A 270 13.44 4.20 -10.01
N SER A 271 14.19 3.65 -9.06
CA SER A 271 15.64 3.83 -8.92
C SER A 271 16.48 3.27 -10.09
N ALA A 272 15.93 2.31 -10.85
CA ALA A 272 16.59 1.74 -12.03
C ALA A 272 16.32 2.55 -13.31
N VAL A 273 15.37 3.48 -13.28
CA VAL A 273 14.94 4.28 -14.42
C VAL A 273 15.38 5.74 -14.25
N ASP A 274 15.35 6.27 -13.03
CA ASP A 274 15.69 7.65 -12.70
C ASP A 274 16.89 7.70 -11.76
N GLU A 275 18.08 8.02 -12.30
CA GLU A 275 19.32 8.13 -11.53
C GLU A 275 19.26 9.27 -10.50
N ALA A 276 18.59 10.38 -10.81
CA ALA A 276 18.44 11.48 -9.86
C ALA A 276 17.60 11.06 -8.66
N TYR A 277 16.54 10.30 -8.88
CA TYR A 277 15.75 9.70 -7.82
C TYR A 277 16.56 8.66 -7.03
N ALA A 278 17.33 7.82 -7.71
CA ALA A 278 18.20 6.82 -7.08
C ALA A 278 19.17 7.46 -6.09
N GLN A 279 19.87 8.52 -6.51
CA GLN A 279 20.87 9.20 -5.69
C GLN A 279 20.27 10.06 -4.59
N ASN A 280 19.23 10.84 -4.88
CA ASN A 280 18.76 11.90 -3.97
C ASN A 280 17.60 11.46 -3.07
N VAL A 281 16.89 10.38 -3.43
CA VAL A 281 15.69 9.92 -2.71
C VAL A 281 15.86 8.49 -2.23
N PHE A 282 16.09 7.56 -3.13
CA PHE A 282 16.12 6.12 -2.82
C PHE A 282 17.32 5.77 -1.93
N GLY A 283 18.54 6.10 -2.33
CA GLY A 283 19.76 5.83 -1.54
C GLY A 283 19.66 6.34 -0.11
N PRO A 284 19.37 7.64 0.14
CA PRO A 284 19.25 8.19 1.48
C PRO A 284 18.11 7.62 2.32
N ARG A 285 16.98 7.25 1.70
CA ARG A 285 15.78 6.81 2.45
C ARG A 285 15.67 5.31 2.64
N VAL A 286 16.10 4.54 1.64
CA VAL A 286 15.89 3.09 1.57
C VAL A 286 17.16 2.34 1.93
N LEU A 287 18.31 2.85 1.48
CA LEU A 287 19.61 2.24 1.71
C LEU A 287 20.42 2.95 2.81
N ASP A 288 19.74 3.70 3.69
CA ASP A 288 20.33 4.34 4.87
C ASP A 288 21.53 5.26 4.52
N GLY A 289 21.55 5.82 3.31
CA GLY A 289 22.65 6.65 2.82
C GLY A 289 23.91 5.89 2.42
N LEU A 290 23.80 4.58 2.15
CA LEU A 290 24.90 3.77 1.64
C LEU A 290 25.51 4.42 0.39
N ASP A 291 26.85 4.41 0.30
CA ASP A 291 27.56 5.00 -0.83
C ASP A 291 27.05 4.45 -2.18
N ARG A 292 26.87 5.35 -3.16
CA ARG A 292 26.30 5.00 -4.47
C ARG A 292 27.09 3.91 -5.20
N SER A 293 28.40 3.84 -4.98
CA SER A 293 29.27 2.83 -5.58
C SER A 293 29.11 1.42 -4.97
N ALA A 294 28.45 1.30 -3.82
CA ALA A 294 28.27 0.02 -3.13
C ALA A 294 27.02 -0.74 -3.59
N TRP A 295 26.17 -0.14 -4.44
CA TRP A 295 24.92 -0.74 -4.90
C TRP A 295 24.58 -0.35 -6.34
N ASN A 296 23.77 -1.19 -6.99
CA ASN A 296 23.38 -1.05 -8.39
C ASN A 296 21.87 -1.28 -8.54
N ALA A 297 21.13 -0.22 -8.88
CA ALA A 297 19.68 -0.26 -9.07
C ALA A 297 19.25 -1.15 -10.26
N ASN A 298 20.12 -1.33 -11.26
CA ASN A 298 19.83 -2.14 -12.44
C ASN A 298 19.97 -3.66 -12.19
N ARG A 299 20.71 -4.04 -11.15
CA ARG A 299 21.04 -5.43 -10.87
C ARG A 299 19.82 -6.37 -10.78
N PRO A 300 18.69 -6.02 -10.15
CA PRO A 300 17.51 -6.89 -10.13
C PRO A 300 16.98 -7.23 -11.52
N VAL A 301 16.82 -6.23 -12.38
CA VAL A 301 16.33 -6.44 -13.76
C VAL A 301 17.33 -7.27 -14.56
N ASP A 302 18.62 -6.94 -14.47
CA ASP A 302 19.69 -7.68 -15.19
C ASP A 302 19.70 -9.15 -14.77
N LEU A 303 19.54 -9.44 -13.47
CA LEU A 303 19.52 -10.80 -12.95
C LEU A 303 18.30 -11.60 -13.44
N PHE A 304 17.13 -11.00 -13.49
CA PHE A 304 15.95 -11.67 -14.04
C PHE A 304 16.12 -11.98 -15.53
N LEU A 305 16.59 -11.03 -16.32
CA LEU A 305 16.82 -11.21 -17.76
C LEU A 305 17.87 -12.28 -18.02
N GLU A 306 18.99 -12.26 -17.29
CA GLU A 306 20.05 -13.27 -17.35
C GLU A 306 19.51 -14.68 -17.09
N LEU A 307 18.81 -14.85 -15.94
CA LEU A 307 18.34 -16.16 -15.51
C LEU A 307 17.24 -16.70 -16.42
N ALA A 308 16.33 -15.85 -16.90
CA ALA A 308 15.28 -16.24 -17.83
C ALA A 308 15.84 -16.65 -19.19
N ALA A 309 16.76 -15.87 -19.74
CA ALA A 309 17.44 -16.20 -21.01
C ALA A 309 18.25 -17.50 -20.91
N ALA A 310 18.88 -17.78 -19.76
CA ALA A 310 19.61 -19.02 -19.52
C ALA A 310 18.73 -20.28 -19.57
N GLU A 311 17.42 -20.13 -19.30
CA GLU A 311 16.43 -21.21 -19.40
C GLU A 311 15.66 -21.18 -20.75
N GLY A 312 16.11 -20.36 -21.72
CA GLY A 312 15.53 -20.28 -23.08
C GLY A 312 14.21 -19.52 -23.17
N LEU A 313 13.84 -18.76 -22.14
CA LEU A 313 12.63 -17.94 -22.14
C LEU A 313 12.88 -16.62 -22.90
N ALA A 314 11.85 -16.11 -23.60
CA ALA A 314 11.92 -14.79 -24.22
C ALA A 314 11.93 -13.70 -23.14
N THR A 315 12.64 -12.60 -23.40
CA THR A 315 12.82 -11.52 -22.42
C THR A 315 12.60 -10.14 -23.04
N LEU A 316 12.07 -9.21 -22.26
CA LEU A 316 11.97 -7.80 -22.61
C LEU A 316 12.52 -6.94 -21.46
N ASP A 317 13.45 -6.04 -21.76
CA ASP A 317 13.89 -4.97 -20.87
C ASP A 317 13.03 -3.72 -21.12
N ALA A 318 12.18 -3.36 -20.16
CA ALA A 318 11.32 -2.20 -20.26
C ALA A 318 12.00 -0.87 -19.85
N ARG A 319 13.23 -0.91 -19.30
CA ARG A 319 13.95 0.31 -18.86
C ARG A 319 14.12 1.35 -19.97
N PRO A 320 14.56 0.98 -21.20
CA PRO A 320 14.75 1.97 -22.27
C PRO A 320 13.48 2.78 -22.59
N ALA A 321 12.31 2.14 -22.58
CA ALA A 321 11.05 2.82 -22.86
C ALA A 321 10.67 3.80 -21.74
N LEU A 322 10.84 3.41 -20.48
CA LEU A 322 10.55 4.25 -19.31
C LEU A 322 11.56 5.40 -19.18
N ILE A 323 12.84 5.18 -19.47
CA ILE A 323 13.87 6.23 -19.51
C ILE A 323 13.55 7.25 -20.61
N ALA A 324 13.18 6.79 -21.80
CA ALA A 324 12.78 7.68 -22.89
C ALA A 324 11.55 8.54 -22.58
N SER A 325 10.64 8.07 -21.70
CA SER A 325 9.52 8.85 -21.20
C SER A 325 10.01 9.97 -20.26
N LEU A 326 10.94 9.65 -19.34
CA LEU A 326 11.56 10.66 -18.46
C LEU A 326 12.30 11.75 -19.25
N GLU A 327 13.04 11.39 -20.29
CA GLU A 327 13.77 12.32 -21.17
C GLU A 327 12.83 13.27 -21.89
N LYS A 328 11.56 12.89 -22.11
CA LYS A 328 10.49 13.75 -22.63
C LYS A 328 9.83 14.61 -21.55
N GLY A 329 10.25 14.49 -20.29
CA GLY A 329 9.65 15.20 -19.16
C GLY A 329 8.40 14.54 -18.58
N GLU A 330 8.08 13.31 -18.97
CA GLU A 330 6.95 12.55 -18.46
C GLU A 330 7.42 11.64 -17.31
N GLN A 331 6.83 11.80 -16.11
CA GLN A 331 7.16 10.97 -14.94
C GLN A 331 6.37 9.65 -14.96
N PRO A 332 7.03 8.48 -15.05
CA PRO A 332 6.33 7.19 -15.13
C PRO A 332 5.98 6.59 -13.76
N TYR A 333 6.45 7.15 -12.65
CA TYR A 333 6.20 6.65 -11.31
C TYR A 333 5.47 7.68 -10.45
N PHE A 334 4.76 7.20 -9.43
CA PHE A 334 4.30 8.07 -8.35
C PHE A 334 5.50 8.59 -7.54
N SER A 335 5.35 9.77 -6.92
CA SER A 335 6.46 10.40 -6.19
C SER A 335 6.70 9.81 -4.80
N ILE A 336 5.65 9.25 -4.16
CA ILE A 336 5.68 8.69 -2.81
C ILE A 336 5.48 7.18 -2.85
N ASP A 337 4.49 6.74 -3.62
CA ASP A 337 4.23 5.35 -3.93
C ASP A 337 5.17 4.92 -5.07
N TRP A 338 5.79 3.76 -4.95
CA TRP A 338 6.85 3.34 -5.89
C TRP A 338 6.32 2.65 -7.14
N HIS A 339 5.00 2.51 -7.26
CA HIS A 339 4.38 1.89 -8.42
C HIS A 339 4.36 2.83 -9.62
N LEU A 340 4.17 2.24 -10.79
CA LEU A 340 3.93 2.97 -12.02
C LEU A 340 2.63 3.78 -11.90
N ASN A 341 2.69 5.06 -12.28
CA ASN A 341 1.52 5.90 -12.43
C ASN A 341 0.83 5.66 -13.78
N PRO A 342 -0.27 6.33 -14.15
CA PRO A 342 -0.94 6.14 -15.44
C PRO A 342 -0.02 6.34 -16.66
N THR A 343 0.95 7.24 -16.56
CA THR A 343 1.95 7.45 -17.63
C THR A 343 2.87 6.25 -17.78
N GLY A 344 3.42 5.74 -16.68
CA GLY A 344 4.28 4.56 -16.71
C GLY A 344 3.56 3.32 -17.21
N ASN A 345 2.32 3.13 -16.80
CA ASN A 345 1.48 2.04 -17.30
C ASN A 345 1.27 2.12 -18.82
N ARG A 346 1.03 3.32 -19.37
CA ARG A 346 0.86 3.55 -20.81
C ARG A 346 2.15 3.25 -21.59
N VAL A 347 3.30 3.68 -21.07
CA VAL A 347 4.62 3.42 -21.67
C VAL A 347 4.90 1.92 -21.68
N LEU A 348 4.66 1.24 -20.54
CA LEU A 348 4.85 -0.19 -20.41
C LEU A 348 3.95 -0.98 -21.38
N ALA A 349 2.66 -0.62 -21.47
CA ALA A 349 1.72 -1.22 -22.42
C ALA A 349 2.22 -1.09 -23.88
N GLY A 350 2.78 0.07 -24.23
CA GLY A 350 3.39 0.29 -25.55
C GLY A 350 4.56 -0.67 -25.81
N ALA A 351 5.52 -0.72 -24.90
CA ALA A 351 6.71 -1.56 -25.03
C ALA A 351 6.35 -3.07 -25.11
N LEU A 352 5.40 -3.50 -24.27
CA LEU A 352 4.91 -4.89 -24.27
C LEU A 352 4.22 -5.25 -25.59
N HIS A 353 3.31 -4.37 -26.07
CA HIS A 353 2.65 -4.59 -27.35
C HIS A 353 3.64 -4.71 -28.50
N ASP A 354 4.59 -3.77 -28.59
CA ASP A 354 5.56 -3.71 -29.68
C ASP A 354 6.43 -4.98 -29.70
N GLU A 355 6.84 -5.48 -28.53
CA GLU A 355 7.62 -6.72 -28.43
C GLU A 355 6.77 -7.96 -28.76
N LEU A 356 5.56 -8.08 -28.21
CA LEU A 356 4.67 -9.21 -28.51
C LEU A 356 4.30 -9.27 -29.99
N ALA A 357 4.07 -8.11 -30.63
CA ALA A 357 3.80 -8.01 -32.07
C ALA A 357 5.06 -8.35 -32.89
N ARG A 358 6.26 -7.91 -32.47
CA ARG A 358 7.55 -8.26 -33.09
C ARG A 358 7.79 -9.77 -33.08
N LEU A 359 7.41 -10.44 -32.00
CA LEU A 359 7.49 -11.89 -31.86
C LEU A 359 6.41 -12.63 -32.65
N GLY A 360 5.41 -11.91 -33.17
CA GLY A 360 4.27 -12.50 -33.90
C GLY A 360 3.26 -13.22 -33.00
N TRP A 361 3.28 -12.94 -31.69
CA TRP A 361 2.42 -13.62 -30.71
C TRP A 361 1.06 -12.96 -30.54
N VAL A 362 0.97 -11.66 -30.86
CA VAL A 362 -0.29 -10.90 -30.87
C VAL A 362 -0.46 -10.19 -32.21
N PRO A 363 -1.71 -9.86 -32.61
CA PRO A 363 -1.95 -9.09 -33.81
C PRO A 363 -1.36 -7.66 -33.68
N PRO A 364 -0.92 -7.05 -34.79
CA PRO A 364 -0.58 -5.64 -34.79
C PRO A 364 -1.85 -4.85 -34.45
N GLY A 365 -1.86 -4.18 -33.29
CA GLY A 365 -3.03 -3.52 -32.74
C GLY A 365 -3.72 -2.57 -33.73
N THR A 366 -5.04 -2.55 -33.73
CA THR A 366 -5.88 -1.78 -34.66
C THR A 366 -6.23 -0.39 -34.14
N HIS A 367 -5.96 -0.11 -32.84
CA HIS A 367 -6.30 1.18 -32.23
C HIS A 367 -5.06 1.86 -31.66
N PRO A 368 -4.88 3.20 -31.88
CA PRO A 368 -3.92 3.96 -31.09
C PRO A 368 -4.30 3.83 -29.61
N PRO A 369 -3.33 3.89 -28.66
CA PRO A 369 -3.65 3.86 -27.25
C PRO A 369 -4.70 4.93 -26.98
N GLY A 370 -5.90 4.50 -26.57
CA GLY A 370 -7.02 5.39 -26.38
C GLY A 370 -6.67 6.48 -25.39
N ALA A 371 -6.85 7.73 -25.79
CA ALA A 371 -6.98 8.83 -24.85
C ALA A 371 -8.29 8.62 -24.09
N MET A 372 -8.31 7.74 -23.11
CA MET A 372 -9.43 7.67 -22.18
C MET A 372 -9.35 8.90 -21.28
N GLY A 373 -10.52 9.55 -21.15
CA GLY A 373 -10.64 10.82 -20.48
C GLY A 373 -10.01 10.80 -19.08
N SER A 374 -9.17 11.76 -18.83
CA SER A 374 -8.67 12.05 -17.50
C SER A 374 -9.85 12.28 -16.57
N THR A 375 -10.19 11.30 -15.75
CA THR A 375 -10.97 11.59 -14.56
C THR A 375 -10.06 12.43 -13.67
N SER A 376 -10.36 13.72 -13.63
CA SER A 376 -9.66 14.66 -12.74
C SER A 376 -9.68 14.09 -11.33
N PRO A 377 -8.54 14.01 -10.63
CA PRO A 377 -8.54 13.59 -9.24
C PRO A 377 -9.52 14.46 -8.48
N SER A 378 -10.39 13.85 -7.68
CA SER A 378 -11.29 14.59 -6.80
C SER A 378 -10.46 15.59 -6.01
N SER A 379 -10.84 16.86 -6.04
CA SER A 379 -10.08 17.93 -5.38
C SER A 379 -9.72 17.52 -3.94
N PRO A 380 -8.45 17.59 -3.52
CA PRO A 380 -8.02 17.19 -2.18
C PRO A 380 -8.70 18.01 -1.07
N PHE A 381 -9.44 19.05 -1.43
CA PHE A 381 -10.16 19.94 -0.52
C PHE A 381 -11.62 19.52 -0.25
N THR A 382 -12.20 18.56 -0.97
CA THR A 382 -13.62 18.19 -0.77
C THR A 382 -13.87 17.54 0.59
N LYS A 383 -13.03 16.60 1.03
CA LYS A 383 -13.18 15.93 2.33
C LYS A 383 -12.95 16.89 3.52
N PRO A 384 -11.88 17.72 3.56
CA PRO A 384 -11.71 18.75 4.59
C PRO A 384 -12.81 19.82 4.59
N ALA A 385 -13.30 20.25 3.45
CA ALA A 385 -14.38 21.24 3.35
C ALA A 385 -15.71 20.70 3.89
N LEU A 386 -16.03 19.43 3.58
CA LEU A 386 -17.22 18.76 4.12
C LEU A 386 -17.14 18.61 5.65
N LEU A 387 -15.98 18.19 6.17
CA LEU A 387 -15.74 18.10 7.62
C LEU A 387 -15.87 19.46 8.30
N TYR A 388 -15.28 20.49 7.70
CA TYR A 388 -15.41 21.87 8.19
C TYR A 388 -16.89 22.30 8.26
N ALA A 389 -17.66 22.09 7.20
CA ALA A 389 -19.08 22.44 7.16
C ALA A 389 -19.90 21.68 8.21
N LEU A 390 -19.66 20.37 8.40
CA LEU A 390 -20.29 19.55 9.42
C LEU A 390 -19.94 20.04 10.83
N LEU A 391 -18.70 20.37 11.11
CA LEU A 391 -18.26 20.90 12.41
C LEU A 391 -18.87 22.27 12.68
N VAL A 392 -18.95 23.17 11.69
CA VAL A 392 -19.62 24.46 11.84
C VAL A 392 -21.10 24.27 12.16
N ALA A 393 -21.79 23.36 11.45
CA ALA A 393 -23.19 23.07 11.71
C ALA A 393 -23.41 22.50 13.11
N LEU A 394 -22.64 21.48 13.49
CA LEU A 394 -22.77 20.82 14.80
C LEU A 394 -22.45 21.77 15.98
N LEU A 395 -21.24 22.35 15.96
CA LEU A 395 -20.76 23.20 17.05
C LEU A 395 -21.49 24.54 17.08
N GLY A 396 -21.90 25.07 15.93
CA GLY A 396 -22.75 26.27 15.87
C GLY A 396 -24.12 26.04 16.52
N THR A 397 -24.75 24.88 16.28
CA THR A 397 -26.01 24.49 16.89
C THR A 397 -25.84 24.31 18.41
N LEU A 398 -24.80 23.60 18.85
CA LEU A 398 -24.50 23.40 20.27
C LEU A 398 -24.23 24.73 20.97
N PHE A 399 -23.47 25.63 20.35
CA PHE A 399 -23.19 26.96 20.93
C PHE A 399 -24.45 27.80 21.02
N ALA A 400 -25.26 27.84 19.97
CA ALA A 400 -26.53 28.57 19.98
C ALA A 400 -27.51 28.02 21.05
N HIS A 401 -27.51 26.70 21.27
CA HIS A 401 -28.34 26.08 22.33
C HIS A 401 -27.83 26.41 23.75
N GLN A 402 -26.49 26.41 23.92
CA GLN A 402 -25.87 26.70 25.23
C GLN A 402 -25.93 28.17 25.62
N TYR A 403 -26.01 29.08 24.64
CA TYR A 403 -26.04 30.52 24.84
C TYR A 403 -27.27 31.15 24.16
N PRO A 404 -28.47 30.96 24.73
CA PRO A 404 -29.73 31.37 24.11
C PRO A 404 -29.87 32.90 23.97
N ASP A 405 -29.10 33.67 24.74
CA ASP A 405 -29.08 35.14 24.66
C ASP A 405 -28.30 35.67 23.44
N GLU A 406 -27.53 34.85 22.80
CA GLU A 406 -26.78 35.23 21.59
C GLU A 406 -27.62 34.95 20.32
N LYS A 407 -27.53 35.86 19.33
CA LYS A 407 -28.21 35.66 18.06
C LYS A 407 -27.64 34.42 17.36
N PRO A 408 -28.45 33.44 16.92
CA PRO A 408 -27.98 32.21 16.31
C PRO A 408 -26.97 32.42 15.16
N VAL A 409 -27.23 33.40 14.29
CA VAL A 409 -26.33 33.76 13.19
C VAL A 409 -24.92 34.12 13.67
N ARG A 410 -24.83 34.88 14.80
CA ARG A 410 -23.54 35.25 15.39
C ARG A 410 -22.79 34.05 15.92
N ALA A 411 -23.51 33.11 16.55
CA ALA A 411 -22.94 31.84 17.03
C ALA A 411 -22.26 31.07 15.89
N TYR A 412 -22.96 30.90 14.77
CA TYR A 412 -22.38 30.21 13.58
C TYR A 412 -21.21 30.95 12.98
N ILE A 413 -21.25 32.30 12.89
CA ILE A 413 -20.13 33.10 12.37
C ILE A 413 -18.90 32.96 13.28
N MET A 414 -19.06 33.00 14.59
CA MET A 414 -17.95 32.85 15.54
C MET A 414 -17.33 31.46 15.47
N VAL A 415 -18.15 30.40 15.41
CA VAL A 415 -17.69 29.03 15.28
C VAL A 415 -17.00 28.82 13.92
N ALA A 416 -17.60 29.31 12.83
CA ALA A 416 -17.00 29.24 11.50
C ALA A 416 -15.66 30.00 11.45
N GLY A 417 -15.58 31.19 12.01
CA GLY A 417 -14.34 31.98 12.07
C GLY A 417 -13.23 31.27 12.85
N LEU A 418 -13.57 30.71 14.02
CA LEU A 418 -12.61 29.96 14.85
C LEU A 418 -12.12 28.68 14.13
N LEU A 419 -13.05 27.90 13.59
CA LEU A 419 -12.70 26.70 12.82
C LEU A 419 -11.93 27.04 11.55
N GLY A 420 -12.31 28.12 10.84
CA GLY A 420 -11.59 28.61 9.66
C GLY A 420 -10.15 28.99 9.98
N LEU A 421 -9.91 29.64 11.11
CA LEU A 421 -8.56 29.92 11.60
C LEU A 421 -7.78 28.64 11.91
N VAL A 422 -8.39 27.68 12.58
CA VAL A 422 -7.76 26.38 12.90
C VAL A 422 -7.43 25.60 11.63
N PHE A 423 -8.39 25.45 10.71
CA PHE A 423 -8.17 24.75 9.44
C PHE A 423 -7.15 25.49 8.56
N GLY A 424 -7.19 26.83 8.54
CA GLY A 424 -6.21 27.64 7.82
C GLY A 424 -4.79 27.51 8.37
N LEU A 425 -4.63 27.46 9.69
CA LEU A 425 -3.33 27.19 10.33
C LEU A 425 -2.83 25.77 10.02
N ILE A 426 -3.71 24.77 10.06
CA ILE A 426 -3.36 23.38 9.79
C ILE A 426 -2.92 23.21 8.32
N LEU A 427 -3.75 23.64 7.38
CA LEU A 427 -3.46 23.51 5.95
C LEU A 427 -2.28 24.42 5.50
N GLY A 428 -2.23 25.64 6.04
CA GLY A 428 -1.16 26.59 5.74
C GLY A 428 0.20 26.18 6.31
N SER A 429 0.23 25.61 7.52
CA SER A 429 1.49 25.10 8.11
C SER A 429 2.04 23.92 7.33
N GLY A 430 1.18 23.04 6.79
CA GLY A 430 1.58 21.94 5.90
C GLY A 430 2.28 22.43 4.63
N ALA A 431 1.72 23.46 3.99
CA ALA A 431 2.31 24.06 2.79
C ALA A 431 3.63 24.79 3.07
N LEU A 432 3.72 25.53 4.18
CA LEU A 432 4.95 26.20 4.61
C LEU A 432 6.07 25.21 4.96
N LEU A 433 5.73 24.12 5.65
CA LEU A 433 6.70 23.08 6.01
C LEU A 433 7.19 22.26 4.80
N ALA A 434 6.42 22.22 3.71
CA ALA A 434 6.86 21.56 2.48
C ALA A 434 8.10 22.22 1.85
N ILE A 435 8.29 23.51 2.08
CA ILE A 435 9.42 24.31 1.54
C ILE A 435 10.69 24.14 2.40
N VAL A 436 10.57 23.63 3.63
CA VAL A 436 11.70 23.53 4.58
C VAL A 436 12.47 22.21 4.37
N PRO A 437 13.83 22.22 4.35
CA PRO A 437 14.64 21.01 4.30
C PRO A 437 14.27 20.01 5.39
N GLN A 438 14.36 18.71 5.09
CA GLN A 438 13.78 17.64 5.90
C GLN A 438 14.34 17.59 7.34
N ASP A 439 15.63 17.86 7.50
CA ASP A 439 16.30 17.83 8.82
C ASP A 439 15.85 19.02 9.69
N LEU A 440 15.75 20.20 9.09
CA LEU A 440 15.26 21.39 9.79
C LEU A 440 13.76 21.28 10.11
N ARG A 441 13.00 20.57 9.26
CA ARG A 441 11.57 20.29 9.47
C ARG A 441 11.31 19.45 10.72
N ARG A 442 12.16 18.42 10.97
CA ARG A 442 12.08 17.59 12.19
C ARG A 442 12.31 18.44 13.46
N VAL A 443 13.35 19.25 13.46
CA VAL A 443 13.67 20.13 14.59
C VAL A 443 12.56 21.14 14.84
N LEU A 444 12.09 21.83 13.80
CA LEU A 444 11.01 22.81 13.89
C LEU A 444 9.70 22.19 14.36
N SER A 445 9.33 21.02 13.84
CA SER A 445 8.10 20.32 14.27
C SER A 445 8.17 19.91 15.74
N THR A 446 9.31 19.40 16.20
CA THR A 446 9.53 19.06 17.62
C THR A 446 9.41 20.30 18.51
N LEU A 447 10.01 21.41 18.08
CA LEU A 447 9.99 22.66 18.83
C LEU A 447 8.58 23.26 18.93
N VAL A 448 7.81 23.23 17.83
CA VAL A 448 6.40 23.66 17.80
C VAL A 448 5.55 22.80 18.72
N VAL A 449 5.73 21.47 18.71
CA VAL A 449 5.03 20.54 19.60
C VAL A 449 5.37 20.86 21.07
N LEU A 450 6.64 21.04 21.41
CA LEU A 450 7.05 21.38 22.77
C LEU A 450 6.51 22.74 23.23
N ILE A 451 6.50 23.76 22.37
CA ILE A 451 5.91 25.07 22.67
C ILE A 451 4.41 24.94 22.89
N LEU A 452 3.71 24.17 22.04
CA LEU A 452 2.28 23.93 22.17
C LEU A 452 1.94 23.19 23.48
N PHE A 453 2.71 22.13 23.82
CA PHE A 453 2.58 21.44 25.10
C PHE A 453 2.85 22.36 26.29
N GLY A 454 3.92 23.16 26.23
CA GLY A 454 4.23 24.17 27.26
C GLY A 454 3.11 25.21 27.42
N PHE A 455 2.55 25.69 26.32
CA PHE A 455 1.43 26.64 26.33
C PHE A 455 0.14 26.00 26.89
N ILE A 456 -0.17 24.77 26.48
CA ILE A 456 -1.30 24.01 27.00
C ILE A 456 -1.11 23.75 28.51
N ALA A 457 0.06 23.30 28.94
CA ALA A 457 0.38 23.07 30.34
C ALA A 457 0.26 24.37 31.16
N TYR A 458 0.77 25.49 30.63
CA TYR A 458 0.63 26.81 31.26
C TYR A 458 -0.84 27.25 31.39
N LYS A 459 -1.65 27.10 30.31
CA LYS A 459 -3.09 27.45 30.34
C LYS A 459 -3.95 26.50 31.15
N LEU A 460 -3.55 25.22 31.25
CA LEU A 460 -4.22 24.23 32.08
C LEU A 460 -3.75 24.22 33.53
N GLY A 461 -2.68 24.94 33.88
CA GLY A 461 -2.10 24.90 35.22
C GLY A 461 -3.15 25.15 36.34
N ASP A 462 -3.97 26.16 36.19
CA ASP A 462 -5.04 26.46 37.13
C ASP A 462 -6.23 25.47 37.08
N ARG A 463 -6.45 24.85 35.90
CA ARG A 463 -7.54 23.89 35.70
C ARG A 463 -7.14 22.46 36.10
N LEU A 464 -5.86 22.11 36.06
CA LEU A 464 -5.35 20.83 36.57
C LEU A 464 -5.61 20.71 38.10
N ALA A 465 -5.50 21.80 38.85
CA ALA A 465 -5.86 21.83 40.24
C ALA A 465 -7.36 21.56 40.47
N ILE A 466 -8.24 22.10 39.60
CA ILE A 466 -9.69 21.85 39.64
C ILE A 466 -9.97 20.39 39.27
N ILE A 467 -9.33 19.85 38.26
CA ILE A 467 -9.45 18.44 37.84
C ILE A 467 -8.98 17.51 38.95
N ALA A 468 -7.84 17.79 39.58
CA ALA A 468 -7.32 17.04 40.73
C ALA A 468 -8.28 17.11 41.93
N GLY A 469 -8.87 18.29 42.18
CA GLY A 469 -9.90 18.49 43.20
C GLY A 469 -11.18 17.70 42.91
N LEU A 470 -11.61 17.67 41.66
CA LEU A 470 -12.75 16.89 41.18
C LEU A 470 -12.50 15.39 41.32
N MET A 471 -11.30 14.92 40.92
CA MET A 471 -10.86 13.54 41.09
C MET A 471 -10.84 13.15 42.57
N ALA A 472 -10.29 14.00 43.45
CA ALA A 472 -10.30 13.76 44.90
C ALA A 472 -11.75 13.73 45.49
N ALA A 473 -12.66 14.56 44.97
CA ALA A 473 -14.06 14.55 45.36
C ALA A 473 -14.79 13.27 44.92
N PHE A 474 -14.51 12.77 43.72
CA PHE A 474 -15.02 11.49 43.21
C PHE A 474 -14.57 10.31 44.06
N ILE A 475 -13.26 10.29 44.44
CA ILE A 475 -12.71 9.27 45.34
C ILE A 475 -13.40 9.30 46.69
N ARG A 476 -13.57 10.49 47.29
CA ARG A 476 -14.22 10.66 48.62
C ARG A 476 -15.69 10.26 48.61
N ARG A 477 -16.40 10.40 47.46
CA ARG A 477 -17.82 10.02 47.34
C ARG A 477 -18.03 8.56 46.96
N GLY A 478 -16.96 7.74 46.89
CA GLY A 478 -17.03 6.31 46.57
C GLY A 478 -17.26 5.98 45.10
N HIS A 479 -17.13 6.97 44.20
CA HIS A 479 -17.26 6.78 42.76
C HIS A 479 -15.91 6.54 42.07
N TRP A 480 -14.93 6.00 42.81
CA TRP A 480 -13.58 5.70 42.33
C TRP A 480 -13.56 4.79 41.07
N TYR A 481 -14.57 3.97 40.87
CA TYR A 481 -14.76 3.11 39.72
C TYR A 481 -14.98 3.84 38.40
N LEU A 482 -15.30 5.13 38.42
CA LEU A 482 -15.39 5.98 37.22
C LEU A 482 -14.06 6.65 36.87
N MET A 483 -13.05 6.56 37.73
CA MET A 483 -11.73 7.17 37.50
C MET A 483 -11.04 6.67 36.24
N PRO A 484 -11.02 5.36 35.91
CA PRO A 484 -10.45 4.88 34.65
C PRO A 484 -11.11 5.50 33.42
N LEU A 485 -12.45 5.64 33.47
CA LEU A 485 -13.22 6.26 32.40
C LEU A 485 -12.86 7.74 32.22
N LEU A 486 -12.69 8.46 33.31
CA LEU A 486 -12.39 9.90 33.32
C LEU A 486 -10.95 10.16 32.85
N VAL A 487 -9.99 9.34 33.28
CA VAL A 487 -8.59 9.40 32.80
C VAL A 487 -8.53 9.07 31.32
N VAL A 488 -9.22 8.03 30.88
CA VAL A 488 -9.27 7.63 29.46
C VAL A 488 -9.95 8.73 28.62
N LEU A 489 -11.07 9.29 29.05
CA LEU A 489 -11.77 10.41 28.39
C LEU A 489 -10.88 11.65 28.26
N LEU A 490 -10.15 12.01 29.31
CA LEU A 490 -9.23 13.15 29.30
C LEU A 490 -8.00 12.88 28.42
N THR A 491 -7.43 11.68 28.52
CA THR A 491 -6.22 11.32 27.72
C THR A 491 -6.57 11.19 26.26
N VAL A 492 -7.66 10.53 25.93
CA VAL A 492 -8.06 10.31 24.54
C VAL A 492 -8.70 11.55 23.93
N GLY A 493 -9.48 12.31 24.70
CA GLY A 493 -9.97 13.61 24.25
C GLY A 493 -8.81 14.57 23.94
N SER A 494 -7.77 14.57 24.77
CA SER A 494 -6.54 15.34 24.51
C SER A 494 -5.80 14.81 23.29
N LEU A 495 -5.66 13.48 23.12
CA LEU A 495 -5.03 12.84 21.97
C LEU A 495 -5.83 13.06 20.68
N LEU A 496 -7.16 12.99 20.71
CA LEU A 496 -8.03 13.27 19.57
C LEU A 496 -7.95 14.75 19.15
N VAL A 497 -7.90 15.65 20.09
CA VAL A 497 -7.69 17.09 19.80
C VAL A 497 -6.31 17.31 19.21
N VAL A 498 -5.28 16.65 19.72
CA VAL A 498 -3.90 16.75 19.19
C VAL A 498 -3.77 16.03 17.85
N ALA A 499 -4.39 14.86 17.67
CA ALA A 499 -4.35 14.11 16.41
C ALA A 499 -5.19 14.77 15.30
N ALA A 500 -6.35 15.31 15.65
CA ALA A 500 -7.21 16.06 14.72
C ALA A 500 -6.67 17.45 14.39
N SER A 501 -5.83 18.04 15.27
CA SER A 501 -5.32 19.41 15.11
C SER A 501 -3.93 19.51 14.47
N SER A 502 -3.26 18.39 14.12
CA SER A 502 -1.87 18.49 13.69
C SER A 502 -1.46 17.59 12.51
N PRO A 503 -1.30 18.15 11.29
CA PRO A 503 -0.46 17.55 10.25
C PRO A 503 1.01 17.38 10.72
N LEU A 504 1.39 18.04 11.83
CA LEU A 504 2.72 17.95 12.46
C LEU A 504 2.89 16.70 13.34
N VAL A 505 1.81 16.16 13.91
CA VAL A 505 1.86 14.95 14.74
C VAL A 505 1.68 13.69 13.89
N ALA A 506 1.01 13.81 12.75
CA ALA A 506 0.86 12.70 11.81
C ALA A 506 2.20 12.08 11.37
N PRO A 507 3.25 12.84 10.99
CA PRO A 507 4.57 12.26 10.69
C PRO A 507 5.24 11.61 11.91
N PHE A 508 5.01 12.13 13.13
CA PHE A 508 5.54 11.56 14.38
C PHE A 508 4.86 10.25 14.76
N ILE A 509 3.55 10.16 14.57
CA ILE A 509 2.79 8.92 14.76
C ILE A 509 3.22 7.88 13.71
N TYR A 510 3.50 8.30 12.47
CA TYR A 510 3.98 7.40 11.40
C TYR A 510 5.46 6.98 11.54
N THR A 511 6.28 7.70 12.32
CA THR A 511 7.67 7.30 12.62
C THR A 511 7.80 6.50 13.92
N LEU A 512 6.82 6.61 14.82
CA LEU A 512 6.75 5.81 16.06
C LEU A 512 5.98 4.49 15.88
N PHE A 513 5.27 4.35 14.79
CA PHE A 513 4.48 3.19 14.40
C PHE A 513 4.74 2.83 12.93
#